data_f9d42eea0129018bb5792893680ecd76
#
_entry.id   f9d42eea0129018bb5792893680ecd76
#
_cell.length_a   1.000
_cell.length_b   1.000
_cell.length_c   1.000
_cell.angle_alpha   90.00
_cell.angle_beta   90.00
_cell.angle_gamma   90.00
#
_symmetry.space_group_name_H-M   'P 1'
#
loop_
_entity.id
_entity.type
_entity.pdbx_description
1 polymer ?
#
loop_
_entity_poly.entity_id
_entity_poly.type
_entity_poly.pdbx_seq_one_letter_code
_entity_poly.pdbx_strand_id
1 'polypeptide(L)'
;MSTLILTVFAIYTVLILVIAHITSRKSTNDTFFTGNRKSPWFVVAYGMIGASLSGVTFMSVPGNVYTSQFTYFGIVLGYIIGYAVIALLLLPLYYKLNLTSIYSYLEMRFGRNSEKTGAAFFILSRLLGSALRMYLVVFVLYEFVFKAWGIPFWVPAVIFIALILVYTFKGGIKTVVWTDTLQTTFLLLAAIITVVCILKELNISIPDLLKASAKQGYTKLFETDPNHSRFWLKQILSGAFITIVMTGLDQDMMQKNMTCKSLRDAQKNVMTSSILFIFVNIIFLCLGASLIYYAQHTGFQLPANDSGVVVNDKIFPAIAFSFSKFTSIVFVIGLVAAGYSSADGTLTALTTTFCYNFLDFDTKKDLTEEQKLKTRKRIHIAFAIVYLLVIIAFRPFHNQSLIDKVFEIAGYTYGPLLGLYSFGLFVKNRRPIDKFVPYIAIASPILSYILNMYSVQLFNGYKIGFEILIINGLITFIALLISSKKVKI
;
A
#
# COMPACT_ATOMS: atom_id res chain seq x y z
N MET A 1 17.50 -12.59 -23.66
CA MET A 1 17.20 -11.99 -22.33
C MET A 1 15.72 -12.18 -21.98
N SER A 2 14.80 -11.75 -22.83
CA SER A 2 13.36 -11.81 -22.55
C SER A 2 12.82 -13.21 -22.28
N THR A 3 13.26 -14.25 -23.02
CA THR A 3 12.85 -15.64 -22.78
C THR A 3 13.26 -16.15 -21.40
N LEU A 4 14.48 -15.82 -20.94
CA LEU A 4 14.96 -16.20 -19.62
C LEU A 4 14.14 -15.53 -18.50
N ILE A 5 13.83 -14.26 -18.66
CA ILE A 5 12.96 -13.51 -17.74
C ILE A 5 11.58 -14.14 -17.64
N LEU A 6 10.98 -14.51 -18.77
CA LEU A 6 9.68 -15.19 -18.78
C LEU A 6 9.73 -16.57 -18.13
N THR A 7 10.82 -17.33 -18.36
CA THR A 7 10.99 -18.63 -17.72
C THR A 7 11.03 -18.48 -16.19
N VAL A 8 11.81 -17.52 -15.70
CA VAL A 8 11.90 -17.23 -14.25
C VAL A 8 10.58 -16.75 -13.69
N PHE A 9 9.87 -15.87 -14.42
CA PHE A 9 8.53 -15.43 -14.06
C PHE A 9 7.55 -16.60 -13.95
N ALA A 10 7.59 -17.53 -14.92
CA ALA A 10 6.75 -18.74 -14.92
C ALA A 10 7.07 -19.64 -13.71
N ILE A 11 8.36 -19.90 -13.42
CA ILE A 11 8.79 -20.70 -12.26
C ILE A 11 8.30 -20.05 -10.96
N TYR A 12 8.51 -18.75 -10.81
CA TYR A 12 8.04 -18.01 -9.63
C TYR A 12 6.51 -18.08 -9.46
N THR A 13 5.77 -17.93 -10.56
CA THR A 13 4.31 -18.04 -10.56
C THR A 13 3.85 -19.46 -10.18
N VAL A 14 4.49 -20.49 -10.71
CA VAL A 14 4.20 -21.89 -10.33
C VAL A 14 4.43 -22.10 -8.84
N LEU A 15 5.50 -21.56 -8.26
CA LEU A 15 5.79 -21.65 -6.83
C LEU A 15 4.66 -21.02 -5.99
N ILE A 16 4.17 -19.84 -6.37
CA ILE A 16 3.02 -19.20 -5.72
C ILE A 16 1.76 -20.07 -5.82
N LEU A 17 1.48 -20.61 -7.02
CA LEU A 17 0.32 -21.48 -7.24
C LEU A 17 0.38 -22.77 -6.40
N VAL A 18 1.56 -23.35 -6.22
CA VAL A 18 1.77 -24.51 -5.33
C VAL A 18 1.45 -24.15 -3.87
N ILE A 19 1.98 -23.04 -3.37
CA ILE A 19 1.65 -22.56 -2.01
C ILE A 19 0.16 -22.31 -1.88
N ALA A 20 -0.44 -21.64 -2.85
CA ALA A 20 -1.88 -21.37 -2.86
C ALA A 20 -2.70 -22.67 -2.87
N HIS A 21 -2.29 -23.67 -3.63
CA HIS A 21 -2.94 -24.98 -3.65
C HIS A 21 -2.88 -25.66 -2.27
N ILE A 22 -1.71 -25.64 -1.63
CA ILE A 22 -1.52 -26.27 -0.29
C ILE A 22 -2.36 -25.54 0.74
N THR A 23 -2.33 -24.21 0.78
CA THR A 23 -2.99 -23.38 1.79
C THR A 23 -4.50 -23.32 1.61
N SER A 24 -5.01 -23.49 0.37
CA SER A 24 -6.44 -23.45 0.06
C SER A 24 -7.15 -24.79 0.17
N ARG A 25 -6.46 -25.88 0.52
CA ARG A 25 -7.09 -27.17 0.79
C ARG A 25 -8.14 -27.04 1.91
N LYS A 26 -9.37 -27.54 1.67
CA LYS A 26 -10.51 -27.47 2.60
C LYS A 26 -10.90 -26.00 2.99
N SER A 27 -10.77 -25.04 2.05
CA SER A 27 -11.16 -23.66 2.29
C SER A 27 -12.68 -23.50 2.34
N THR A 28 -13.15 -22.82 3.37
CA THR A 28 -14.55 -22.39 3.58
C THR A 28 -14.66 -20.88 3.40
N ASN A 29 -15.87 -20.31 3.54
CA ASN A 29 -16.06 -18.86 3.58
C ASN A 29 -15.29 -18.24 4.77
N ASP A 30 -15.31 -18.88 5.94
CA ASP A 30 -14.54 -18.41 7.10
C ASP A 30 -13.02 -18.39 6.81
N THR A 31 -12.49 -19.44 6.18
CA THR A 31 -11.08 -19.45 5.72
C THR A 31 -10.77 -18.27 4.81
N PHE A 32 -11.69 -17.94 3.90
CA PHE A 32 -11.50 -16.84 2.96
C PHE A 32 -11.50 -15.47 3.66
N PHE A 33 -12.41 -15.23 4.59
CA PHE A 33 -12.62 -13.93 5.20
C PHE A 33 -11.74 -13.69 6.43
N THR A 34 -11.51 -14.71 7.28
CA THR A 34 -10.86 -14.57 8.59
C THR A 34 -9.57 -15.39 8.73
N GLY A 35 -9.26 -16.26 7.76
CA GLY A 35 -8.14 -17.20 7.88
C GLY A 35 -8.32 -18.18 9.05
N ASN A 36 -9.56 -18.41 9.50
CA ASN A 36 -9.93 -19.18 10.69
C ASN A 36 -9.29 -18.61 11.98
N ARG A 37 -8.74 -17.42 12.00
CA ARG A 37 -8.02 -16.78 13.11
C ARG A 37 -6.95 -17.68 13.73
N LYS A 38 -6.14 -18.32 12.88
CA LYS A 38 -5.11 -19.30 13.30
C LYS A 38 -3.72 -19.01 12.75
N SER A 39 -3.53 -17.86 12.13
CA SER A 39 -2.23 -17.48 11.55
C SER A 39 -1.20 -17.22 12.65
N PRO A 40 0.03 -17.75 12.54
CA PRO A 40 1.11 -17.42 13.44
C PRO A 40 1.49 -15.94 13.30
N TRP A 41 1.60 -15.22 14.40
CA TRP A 41 1.82 -13.77 14.40
C TRP A 41 3.11 -13.35 13.65
N PHE A 42 4.18 -14.15 13.74
CA PHE A 42 5.46 -13.85 13.08
C PHE A 42 5.39 -14.03 11.56
N VAL A 43 4.57 -14.96 11.05
CA VAL A 43 4.30 -15.11 9.61
C VAL A 43 3.55 -13.91 9.09
N VAL A 44 2.51 -13.47 9.84
CA VAL A 44 1.75 -12.27 9.50
C VAL A 44 2.65 -11.03 9.54
N ALA A 45 3.51 -10.89 10.58
CA ALA A 45 4.42 -9.75 10.72
C ALA A 45 5.38 -9.63 9.53
N TYR A 46 5.96 -10.73 9.12
CA TYR A 46 6.89 -10.75 7.99
C TYR A 46 6.16 -10.52 6.66
N GLY A 47 5.01 -11.15 6.44
CA GLY A 47 4.19 -10.96 5.25
C GLY A 47 3.64 -9.53 5.12
N MET A 48 3.27 -8.88 6.24
CA MET A 48 2.81 -7.49 6.25
C MET A 48 3.87 -6.50 5.75
N ILE A 49 5.15 -6.81 5.88
CA ILE A 49 6.22 -6.00 5.28
C ILE A 49 6.03 -5.95 3.76
N GLY A 50 5.92 -7.11 3.10
CA GLY A 50 5.71 -7.17 1.65
C GLY A 50 4.40 -6.54 1.20
N ALA A 51 3.31 -6.74 1.95
CA ALA A 51 2.01 -6.14 1.65
C ALA A 51 2.03 -4.59 1.72
N SER A 52 2.85 -4.04 2.61
CA SER A 52 3.05 -2.59 2.73
C SER A 52 4.08 -2.05 1.74
N LEU A 53 5.13 -2.85 1.44
CA LEU A 53 6.14 -2.55 0.43
C LEU A 53 5.62 -2.98 -0.94
N SER A 54 5.04 -2.06 -1.67
CA SER A 54 4.55 -2.33 -3.03
C SER A 54 5.67 -2.19 -4.08
N GLY A 55 5.34 -2.54 -5.33
CA GLY A 55 6.22 -2.26 -6.47
C GLY A 55 6.61 -0.79 -6.58
N VAL A 56 5.73 0.13 -6.14
CA VAL A 56 6.05 1.56 -6.04
C VAL A 56 7.16 1.79 -5.02
N THR A 57 7.08 1.22 -3.82
CA THR A 57 8.15 1.35 -2.81
C THR A 57 9.46 0.77 -3.32
N PHE A 58 9.41 -0.39 -3.97
CA PHE A 58 10.58 -1.08 -4.52
C PHE A 58 11.35 -0.25 -5.55
N MET A 59 10.65 0.55 -6.35
CA MET A 59 11.27 1.37 -7.41
C MET A 59 11.41 2.84 -7.03
N SER A 60 10.33 3.44 -6.48
CA SER A 60 10.29 4.89 -6.24
C SER A 60 11.13 5.30 -5.03
N VAL A 61 11.21 4.50 -3.95
CA VAL A 61 12.01 4.91 -2.78
C VAL A 61 13.49 4.98 -3.13
N PRO A 62 14.12 3.97 -3.77
CA PRO A 62 15.51 4.10 -4.22
C PRO A 62 15.69 5.19 -5.27
N GLY A 63 14.79 5.31 -6.25
CA GLY A 63 14.87 6.33 -7.29
C GLY A 63 14.76 7.75 -6.76
N ASN A 64 13.90 7.97 -5.77
CA ASN A 64 13.69 9.28 -5.15
C ASN A 64 14.91 9.77 -4.33
N VAL A 65 15.88 8.93 -4.01
CA VAL A 65 17.14 9.39 -3.38
C VAL A 65 17.81 10.44 -4.25
N TYR A 66 17.69 10.36 -5.56
CA TYR A 66 18.26 11.34 -6.50
C TYR A 66 17.72 12.77 -6.27
N THR A 67 16.42 12.94 -6.06
CA THR A 67 15.79 14.26 -5.90
C THR A 67 15.47 14.63 -4.46
N SER A 68 15.31 13.64 -3.60
CA SER A 68 14.79 13.81 -2.24
C SER A 68 15.74 13.35 -1.16
N GLN A 69 16.91 12.84 -1.57
CA GLN A 69 17.92 12.36 -0.64
C GLN A 69 17.33 11.28 0.29
N PHE A 70 17.72 11.26 1.56
CA PHE A 70 17.18 10.32 2.55
C PHE A 70 15.98 10.87 3.35
N THR A 71 15.36 11.98 2.91
CA THR A 71 14.27 12.63 3.66
C THR A 71 13.03 11.75 3.82
N TYR A 72 12.81 10.76 2.95
CA TYR A 72 11.75 9.76 3.12
C TYR A 72 11.81 9.03 4.47
N PHE A 73 12.99 8.96 5.10
CA PHE A 73 13.16 8.36 6.42
C PHE A 73 12.33 9.06 7.51
N GLY A 74 12.04 10.36 7.36
CA GLY A 74 11.13 11.07 8.24
C GLY A 74 9.71 10.44 8.27
N ILE A 75 9.18 10.05 7.11
CA ILE A 75 7.89 9.33 7.01
C ILE A 75 7.97 7.99 7.75
N VAL A 76 9.08 7.25 7.57
CA VAL A 76 9.30 5.95 8.23
C VAL A 76 9.33 6.06 9.75
N LEU A 77 9.92 7.13 10.31
CA LEU A 77 9.85 7.41 11.74
C LEU A 77 8.41 7.66 12.20
N GLY A 78 7.61 8.34 11.39
CA GLY A 78 6.19 8.52 11.64
C GLY A 78 5.41 7.19 11.69
N TYR A 79 5.80 6.20 10.91
CA TYR A 79 5.14 4.88 10.93
C TYR A 79 5.16 4.25 12.32
N ILE A 80 6.23 4.40 13.10
CA ILE A 80 6.33 3.85 14.46
C ILE A 80 5.19 4.38 15.33
N ILE A 81 4.93 5.69 15.26
CA ILE A 81 3.84 6.35 16.01
C ILE A 81 2.49 5.80 15.54
N GLY A 82 2.28 5.72 14.22
CA GLY A 82 1.04 5.19 13.65
C GLY A 82 0.78 3.73 14.05
N TYR A 83 1.80 2.88 13.99
CA TYR A 83 1.68 1.48 14.42
C TYR A 83 1.40 1.35 15.93
N ALA A 84 1.96 2.21 16.78
CA ALA A 84 1.64 2.25 18.20
C ALA A 84 0.15 2.60 18.43
N VAL A 85 -0.39 3.59 17.70
CA VAL A 85 -1.83 3.92 17.76
C VAL A 85 -2.69 2.73 17.32
N ILE A 86 -2.32 2.05 16.25
CA ILE A 86 -3.04 0.85 15.78
C ILE A 86 -3.03 -0.24 16.85
N ALA A 87 -1.86 -0.53 17.43
CA ALA A 87 -1.70 -1.57 18.44
C ALA A 87 -2.49 -1.28 19.73
N LEU A 88 -2.53 -0.02 20.17
CA LEU A 88 -3.10 0.36 21.46
C LEU A 88 -4.57 0.77 21.41
N LEU A 89 -5.06 1.28 20.27
CA LEU A 89 -6.43 1.79 20.14
C LEU A 89 -7.28 0.96 19.17
N LEU A 90 -6.81 0.70 17.95
CA LEU A 90 -7.65 0.11 16.91
C LEU A 90 -7.76 -1.41 17.06
N LEU A 91 -6.66 -2.13 17.27
CA LEU A 91 -6.71 -3.59 17.45
C LEU A 91 -7.54 -4.01 18.66
N PRO A 92 -7.41 -3.39 19.86
CA PRO A 92 -8.31 -3.68 20.98
C PRO A 92 -9.78 -3.49 20.63
N LEU A 93 -10.13 -2.44 19.89
CA LEU A 93 -11.50 -2.21 19.44
C LEU A 93 -12.00 -3.34 18.54
N TYR A 94 -11.23 -3.69 17.50
CA TYR A 94 -11.63 -4.70 16.51
C TYR A 94 -11.74 -6.10 17.10
N TYR A 95 -10.82 -6.49 18.00
CA TYR A 95 -10.87 -7.77 18.69
C TYR A 95 -12.02 -7.85 19.71
N LYS A 96 -12.26 -6.75 20.47
CA LYS A 96 -13.37 -6.70 21.44
C LYS A 96 -14.73 -6.84 20.75
N LEU A 97 -14.91 -6.25 19.58
CA LEU A 97 -16.13 -6.31 18.80
C LEU A 97 -16.20 -7.53 17.87
N ASN A 98 -15.16 -8.36 17.84
CA ASN A 98 -15.06 -9.57 17.01
C ASN A 98 -15.36 -9.31 15.52
N LEU A 99 -14.89 -8.19 14.96
CA LEU A 99 -15.24 -7.75 13.62
C LEU A 99 -14.63 -8.66 12.53
N THR A 100 -15.35 -8.85 11.43
CA THR A 100 -14.84 -9.38 10.15
C THR A 100 -14.56 -8.23 9.20
N SER A 101 -15.48 -7.27 9.10
CA SER A 101 -15.22 -5.97 8.48
C SER A 101 -15.03 -4.90 9.54
N ILE A 102 -13.95 -4.13 9.44
CA ILE A 102 -13.71 -3.03 10.38
C ILE A 102 -14.79 -1.94 10.29
N TYR A 103 -15.45 -1.78 9.15
CA TYR A 103 -16.47 -0.74 8.92
C TYR A 103 -17.78 -1.03 9.65
N SER A 104 -18.04 -2.26 10.06
CA SER A 104 -19.19 -2.59 10.91
C SER A 104 -19.16 -1.86 12.28
N TYR A 105 -17.96 -1.41 12.72
CA TYR A 105 -17.86 -0.47 13.85
C TYR A 105 -18.65 0.82 13.62
N LEU A 106 -18.64 1.37 12.40
CA LEU A 106 -19.34 2.60 12.08
C LEU A 106 -20.87 2.41 12.14
N GLU A 107 -21.38 1.23 11.75
CA GLU A 107 -22.81 0.91 11.92
C GLU A 107 -23.21 0.90 13.39
N MET A 108 -22.48 0.15 14.22
CA MET A 108 -22.73 0.05 15.66
C MET A 108 -22.70 1.43 16.34
N ARG A 109 -21.80 2.31 15.87
CA ARG A 109 -21.56 3.59 16.50
C ARG A 109 -22.48 4.70 15.99
N PHE A 110 -22.80 4.72 14.70
CA PHE A 110 -23.50 5.82 14.02
C PHE A 110 -24.76 5.36 13.28
N GLY A 111 -24.65 4.32 12.45
CA GLY A 111 -25.74 3.78 11.65
C GLY A 111 -25.28 3.26 10.30
N ARG A 112 -26.24 2.76 9.55
CA ARG A 112 -26.04 2.04 8.30
C ARG A 112 -25.41 2.89 7.18
N ASN A 113 -25.81 4.18 7.08
CA ASN A 113 -25.24 5.05 6.06
C ASN A 113 -23.78 5.34 6.34
N SER A 114 -23.39 5.47 7.61
CA SER A 114 -21.99 5.65 8.02
C SER A 114 -21.13 4.43 7.71
N GLU A 115 -21.63 3.21 7.93
CA GLU A 115 -20.96 1.98 7.57
C GLU A 115 -20.72 1.91 6.06
N LYS A 116 -21.78 2.06 5.27
CA LYS A 116 -21.69 2.03 3.80
C LYS A 116 -20.78 3.12 3.25
N THR A 117 -20.80 4.31 3.86
CA THR A 117 -19.88 5.40 3.49
C THR A 117 -18.44 5.03 3.75
N GLY A 118 -18.13 4.53 4.94
CA GLY A 118 -16.77 4.09 5.27
C GLY A 118 -16.29 2.97 4.34
N ALA A 119 -17.13 1.96 4.11
CA ALA A 119 -16.83 0.86 3.20
C ALA A 119 -16.63 1.33 1.75
N ALA A 120 -17.45 2.27 1.25
CA ALA A 120 -17.33 2.84 -0.09
C ALA A 120 -16.03 3.63 -0.27
N PHE A 121 -15.67 4.48 0.72
CA PHE A 121 -14.41 5.21 0.70
C PHE A 121 -13.19 4.29 0.76
N PHE A 122 -13.25 3.21 1.53
CA PHE A 122 -12.21 2.18 1.49
C PHE A 122 -12.10 1.53 0.11
N ILE A 123 -13.22 1.07 -0.47
CA ILE A 123 -13.22 0.44 -1.80
C ILE A 123 -12.60 1.39 -2.82
N LEU A 124 -13.00 2.66 -2.83
CA LEU A 124 -12.44 3.68 -3.73
C LEU A 124 -10.95 3.87 -3.50
N SER A 125 -10.54 4.11 -2.25
CA SER A 125 -9.15 4.38 -1.88
C SER A 125 -8.24 3.21 -2.23
N ARG A 126 -8.68 2.00 -1.87
CA ARG A 126 -7.88 0.80 -2.06
C ARG A 126 -7.78 0.41 -3.53
N LEU A 127 -8.88 0.53 -4.26
CA LEU A 127 -8.93 0.26 -5.69
C LEU A 127 -7.97 1.19 -6.46
N LEU A 128 -8.06 2.50 -6.24
CA LEU A 128 -7.21 3.49 -6.91
C LEU A 128 -5.73 3.34 -6.48
N GLY A 129 -5.47 3.30 -5.17
CA GLY A 129 -4.11 3.24 -4.65
C GLY A 129 -3.38 1.95 -5.02
N SER A 130 -4.07 0.80 -4.98
CA SER A 130 -3.46 -0.48 -5.36
C SER A 130 -3.33 -0.63 -6.86
N ALA A 131 -4.31 -0.16 -7.65
CA ALA A 131 -4.23 -0.20 -9.11
C ALA A 131 -3.08 0.67 -9.64
N LEU A 132 -2.81 1.83 -9.04
CA LEU A 132 -1.65 2.66 -9.39
C LEU A 132 -0.32 1.95 -9.10
N ARG A 133 -0.24 1.22 -7.96
CA ARG A 133 0.94 0.43 -7.61
C ARG A 133 1.16 -0.73 -8.59
N MET A 134 0.09 -1.43 -8.96
CA MET A 134 0.16 -2.51 -9.93
C MET A 134 0.45 -2.01 -11.34
N TYR A 135 -0.09 -0.84 -11.72
CA TYR A 135 0.22 -0.17 -12.97
C TYR A 135 1.73 -0.01 -13.15
N LEU A 136 2.46 0.46 -12.14
CA LEU A 136 3.91 0.66 -12.23
C LEU A 136 4.63 -0.67 -12.51
N VAL A 137 4.25 -1.75 -11.83
CA VAL A 137 4.82 -3.08 -12.06
C VAL A 137 4.60 -3.56 -13.49
N VAL A 138 3.36 -3.49 -13.96
CA VAL A 138 2.97 -3.87 -15.33
C VAL A 138 3.68 -3.00 -16.35
N PHE A 139 3.78 -1.69 -16.08
CA PHE A 139 4.42 -0.71 -16.98
C PHE A 139 5.91 -0.99 -17.16
N VAL A 140 6.64 -1.25 -16.08
CA VAL A 140 8.08 -1.56 -16.18
C VAL A 140 8.29 -2.87 -16.95
N LEU A 141 7.51 -3.90 -16.68
CA LEU A 141 7.61 -5.16 -17.44
C LEU A 141 7.22 -4.96 -18.91
N TYR A 142 6.20 -4.15 -19.18
CA TYR A 142 5.84 -3.79 -20.54
C TYR A 142 7.01 -3.09 -21.25
N GLU A 143 7.56 -2.02 -20.68
CA GLU A 143 8.59 -1.20 -21.32
C GLU A 143 9.90 -1.99 -21.57
N PHE A 144 10.34 -2.78 -20.61
CA PHE A 144 11.63 -3.46 -20.66
C PHE A 144 11.58 -4.89 -21.20
N VAL A 145 10.39 -5.53 -21.28
CA VAL A 145 10.26 -6.93 -21.70
C VAL A 145 9.29 -7.11 -22.86
N PHE A 146 8.03 -6.69 -22.69
CA PHE A 146 6.97 -7.06 -23.65
C PHE A 146 6.90 -6.16 -24.89
N LYS A 147 7.28 -4.89 -24.77
CA LYS A 147 7.26 -3.93 -25.88
C LYS A 147 8.14 -4.35 -27.04
N ALA A 148 9.29 -4.96 -26.76
CA ALA A 148 10.22 -5.48 -27.78
C ALA A 148 9.60 -6.60 -28.65
N TRP A 149 8.52 -7.22 -28.21
CA TRP A 149 7.79 -8.28 -28.94
C TRP A 149 6.49 -7.75 -29.58
N GLY A 150 6.26 -6.46 -29.57
CA GLY A 150 5.02 -5.85 -30.09
C GLY A 150 3.77 -6.19 -29.27
N ILE A 151 3.91 -6.72 -28.06
CA ILE A 151 2.79 -7.09 -27.19
C ILE A 151 2.18 -5.80 -26.59
N PRO A 152 0.87 -5.55 -26.72
CA PRO A 152 0.26 -4.34 -26.18
C PRO A 152 0.19 -4.36 -24.64
N PHE A 153 0.20 -3.18 -24.00
CA PHE A 153 0.23 -2.98 -22.54
C PHE A 153 -0.85 -3.75 -21.77
N TRP A 154 -2.05 -3.87 -22.33
CA TRP A 154 -3.16 -4.53 -21.63
C TRP A 154 -2.94 -6.05 -21.47
N VAL A 155 -2.13 -6.68 -22.30
CA VAL A 155 -1.88 -8.15 -22.24
C VAL A 155 -1.16 -8.54 -20.95
N PRO A 156 0.00 -7.99 -20.58
CA PRO A 156 0.61 -8.28 -19.29
C PRO A 156 -0.30 -7.91 -18.12
N ALA A 157 -1.08 -6.81 -18.19
CA ALA A 157 -2.04 -6.47 -17.13
C ALA A 157 -3.09 -7.59 -16.94
N VAL A 158 -3.66 -8.11 -18.02
CA VAL A 158 -4.62 -9.25 -17.96
C VAL A 158 -3.96 -10.48 -17.37
N ILE A 159 -2.74 -10.84 -17.81
CA ILE A 159 -2.01 -12.01 -17.31
C ILE A 159 -1.81 -11.91 -15.80
N PHE A 160 -1.35 -10.76 -15.29
CA PHE A 160 -1.12 -10.55 -13.86
C PHE A 160 -2.40 -10.69 -13.05
N ILE A 161 -3.48 -10.02 -13.47
CA ILE A 161 -4.74 -10.06 -12.74
C ILE A 161 -5.38 -11.46 -12.79
N ALA A 162 -5.30 -12.15 -13.93
CA ALA A 162 -5.78 -13.52 -14.05
C ALA A 162 -5.04 -14.48 -13.10
N LEU A 163 -3.71 -14.36 -13.02
CA LEU A 163 -2.91 -15.19 -12.12
C LEU A 163 -3.25 -14.91 -10.65
N ILE A 164 -3.37 -13.63 -10.25
CA ILE A 164 -3.77 -13.24 -8.89
C ILE A 164 -5.17 -13.81 -8.58
N LEU A 165 -6.11 -13.68 -9.50
CA LEU A 165 -7.45 -14.20 -9.33
C LEU A 165 -7.44 -15.72 -9.08
N VAL A 166 -6.63 -16.48 -9.85
CA VAL A 166 -6.57 -17.94 -9.73
C VAL A 166 -6.13 -18.37 -8.34
N TYR A 167 -5.07 -17.77 -7.77
CA TYR A 167 -4.56 -18.25 -6.47
C TYR A 167 -5.32 -17.67 -5.26
N THR A 168 -5.97 -16.51 -5.39
CA THR A 168 -6.77 -15.95 -4.29
C THR A 168 -8.19 -16.50 -4.23
N PHE A 169 -8.69 -17.06 -5.32
CA PHE A 169 -10.08 -17.44 -5.54
C PHE A 169 -10.68 -18.40 -4.49
N LYS A 170 -9.88 -19.33 -3.98
CA LYS A 170 -10.31 -20.32 -2.97
C LYS A 170 -9.90 -19.94 -1.57
N GLY A 171 -8.63 -19.63 -1.36
CA GLY A 171 -8.05 -19.53 -0.03
C GLY A 171 -8.20 -18.15 0.61
N GLY A 172 -8.45 -17.10 -0.18
CA GLY A 172 -8.60 -15.73 0.31
C GLY A 172 -7.44 -15.33 1.24
N ILE A 173 -7.78 -14.71 2.38
CA ILE A 173 -6.79 -14.15 3.30
C ILE A 173 -5.82 -15.18 3.88
N LYS A 174 -6.24 -16.44 4.06
CA LYS A 174 -5.34 -17.50 4.54
C LYS A 174 -4.21 -17.76 3.55
N THR A 175 -4.52 -17.80 2.25
CA THR A 175 -3.50 -17.97 1.21
C THR A 175 -2.61 -16.74 1.12
N VAL A 176 -3.20 -15.54 1.12
CA VAL A 176 -2.48 -14.26 1.03
C VAL A 176 -1.42 -14.13 2.11
N VAL A 177 -1.71 -14.46 3.37
CA VAL A 177 -0.73 -14.40 4.47
C VAL A 177 0.52 -15.25 4.19
N TRP A 178 0.37 -16.42 3.58
CA TRP A 178 1.50 -17.30 3.26
C TRP A 178 2.24 -16.88 1.98
N THR A 179 1.50 -16.45 0.95
CA THR A 179 2.13 -15.95 -0.29
C THR A 179 2.88 -14.66 -0.03
N ASP A 180 2.36 -13.75 0.81
CA ASP A 180 3.04 -12.52 1.22
C ASP A 180 4.40 -12.80 1.87
N THR A 181 4.52 -13.85 2.67
CA THR A 181 5.80 -14.26 3.29
C THR A 181 6.85 -14.60 2.22
N LEU A 182 6.47 -15.36 1.20
CA LEU A 182 7.36 -15.68 0.09
C LEU A 182 7.72 -14.42 -0.72
N GLN A 183 6.71 -13.64 -1.05
CA GLN A 183 6.85 -12.41 -1.84
C GLN A 183 7.75 -11.40 -1.13
N THR A 184 7.60 -11.21 0.18
CA THR A 184 8.49 -10.37 0.99
C THR A 184 9.95 -10.84 0.90
N THR A 185 10.18 -12.16 0.98
CA THR A 185 11.52 -12.73 0.90
C THR A 185 12.19 -12.40 -0.44
N PHE A 186 11.49 -12.64 -1.55
CA PHE A 186 12.06 -12.36 -2.87
C PHE A 186 12.27 -10.87 -3.13
N LEU A 187 11.35 -10.02 -2.65
CA LEU A 187 11.48 -8.56 -2.75
C LEU A 187 12.73 -8.06 -2.02
N LEU A 188 12.92 -8.48 -0.76
CA LEU A 188 14.07 -8.05 0.05
C LEU A 188 15.38 -8.61 -0.49
N LEU A 189 15.40 -9.88 -0.89
CA LEU A 189 16.58 -10.49 -1.52
C LEU A 189 16.96 -9.75 -2.81
N ALA A 190 15.99 -9.35 -3.63
CA ALA A 190 16.26 -8.59 -4.84
C ALA A 190 16.94 -7.25 -4.55
N ALA A 191 16.47 -6.52 -3.54
CA ALA A 191 17.09 -5.26 -3.13
C ALA A 191 18.52 -5.48 -2.61
N ILE A 192 18.72 -6.43 -1.69
CA ILE A 192 20.01 -6.72 -1.08
C ILE A 192 21.04 -7.21 -2.12
N ILE A 193 20.63 -8.16 -2.98
CA ILE A 193 21.51 -8.70 -4.02
C ILE A 193 21.93 -7.60 -4.99
N THR A 194 21.02 -6.70 -5.36
CA THR A 194 21.39 -5.59 -6.25
C THR A 194 22.41 -4.66 -5.62
N VAL A 195 22.24 -4.29 -4.34
CA VAL A 195 23.25 -3.51 -3.60
C VAL A 195 24.59 -4.21 -3.61
N VAL A 196 24.62 -5.50 -3.26
CA VAL A 196 25.87 -6.30 -3.21
C VAL A 196 26.55 -6.37 -4.57
N CYS A 197 25.80 -6.55 -5.65
CA CYS A 197 26.34 -6.58 -7.02
C CYS A 197 27.00 -5.24 -7.39
N ILE A 198 26.33 -4.12 -7.11
CA ILE A 198 26.85 -2.77 -7.40
C ILE A 198 28.12 -2.49 -6.58
N LEU A 199 28.11 -2.82 -5.27
CA LEU A 199 29.27 -2.61 -4.41
C LEU A 199 30.48 -3.41 -4.86
N LYS A 200 30.28 -4.65 -5.29
CA LYS A 200 31.36 -5.51 -5.83
C LYS A 200 31.92 -4.96 -7.13
N GLU A 201 31.06 -4.52 -8.04
CA GLU A 201 31.49 -3.95 -9.34
C GLU A 201 32.34 -2.70 -9.14
N LEU A 202 31.93 -1.83 -8.22
CA LEU A 202 32.62 -0.58 -7.92
C LEU A 202 33.77 -0.74 -6.93
N ASN A 203 33.98 -1.94 -6.41
CA ASN A 203 35.00 -2.26 -5.38
C ASN A 203 34.95 -1.29 -4.18
N ILE A 204 33.74 -1.01 -3.68
CA ILE A 204 33.48 -0.06 -2.58
C ILE A 204 32.74 -0.74 -1.42
N SER A 205 33.05 -0.33 -0.18
CA SER A 205 32.33 -0.78 1.01
C SER A 205 31.05 0.07 1.26
N ILE A 206 30.08 -0.46 2.04
CA ILE A 206 28.89 0.32 2.44
C ILE A 206 29.27 1.61 3.19
N PRO A 207 30.19 1.61 4.17
CA PRO A 207 30.59 2.85 4.83
C PRO A 207 31.19 3.88 3.87
N ASP A 208 31.99 3.44 2.90
CA ASP A 208 32.61 4.36 1.94
C ASP A 208 31.60 4.90 0.92
N LEU A 209 30.64 4.05 0.49
CA LEU A 209 29.49 4.49 -0.32
C LEU A 209 28.71 5.60 0.41
N LEU A 210 28.38 5.39 1.69
CA LEU A 210 27.61 6.38 2.47
C LEU A 210 28.42 7.67 2.68
N LYS A 211 29.73 7.59 2.94
CA LYS A 211 30.60 8.77 3.03
C LYS A 211 30.67 9.54 1.70
N ALA A 212 30.80 8.83 0.58
CA ALA A 212 30.85 9.44 -0.74
C ALA A 212 29.50 10.12 -1.08
N SER A 213 28.39 9.42 -0.82
CA SER A 213 27.04 9.96 -1.02
C SER A 213 26.76 11.16 -0.11
N ALA A 214 27.30 11.17 1.12
CA ALA A 214 27.19 12.29 2.04
C ALA A 214 27.92 13.54 1.54
N LYS A 215 29.13 13.36 1.00
CA LYS A 215 29.89 14.48 0.37
C LYS A 215 29.17 15.12 -0.80
N GLN A 216 28.33 14.34 -1.50
CA GLN A 216 27.50 14.80 -2.61
C GLN A 216 26.11 15.28 -2.19
N GLY A 217 25.78 15.26 -0.91
CA GLY A 217 24.52 15.75 -0.36
C GLY A 217 23.35 14.76 -0.43
N TYR A 218 23.54 13.50 -0.87
CA TYR A 218 22.45 12.52 -1.05
C TYR A 218 21.96 11.86 0.24
N THR A 219 22.62 12.05 1.38
CA THR A 219 22.25 11.40 2.66
C THR A 219 21.55 12.32 3.65
N LYS A 220 21.08 13.49 3.23
CA LYS A 220 20.30 14.41 4.10
C LYS A 220 19.01 13.71 4.58
N LEU A 221 18.92 13.47 5.89
CA LEU A 221 17.78 12.79 6.52
C LEU A 221 16.60 13.74 6.80
N PHE A 222 16.89 14.99 7.17
CA PHE A 222 15.88 15.93 7.63
C PHE A 222 15.96 17.25 6.86
N GLU A 223 14.84 17.61 6.21
CA GLU A 223 14.64 18.95 5.67
C GLU A 223 14.21 19.89 6.81
N THR A 224 14.94 20.97 7.00
CA THR A 224 14.76 21.89 8.13
C THR A 224 13.99 23.16 7.78
N ASP A 225 13.75 23.45 6.51
CA ASP A 225 12.94 24.59 6.08
C ASP A 225 11.45 24.30 6.33
N PRO A 226 10.76 25.04 7.22
CA PRO A 226 9.34 24.84 7.53
C PRO A 226 8.41 25.03 6.32
N ASN A 227 8.80 25.84 5.34
CA ASN A 227 8.01 26.12 4.14
C ASN A 227 8.15 25.00 3.10
N HIS A 228 9.21 24.22 3.18
CA HIS A 228 9.40 23.11 2.27
C HIS A 228 8.37 21.99 2.51
N SER A 229 7.84 21.40 1.44
CA SER A 229 6.84 20.33 1.52
C SER A 229 7.34 19.08 2.28
N ARG A 230 8.66 18.89 2.34
CA ARG A 230 9.33 17.78 3.02
C ARG A 230 9.95 18.17 4.38
N PHE A 231 9.52 19.24 4.99
CA PHE A 231 9.93 19.61 6.34
C PHE A 231 9.80 18.42 7.30
N TRP A 232 10.83 18.12 8.09
CA TRP A 232 10.93 16.87 8.84
C TRP A 232 9.72 16.59 9.75
N LEU A 233 9.17 17.62 10.42
CA LEU A 233 8.00 17.45 11.28
C LEU A 233 6.74 17.10 10.48
N LYS A 234 6.55 17.72 9.30
CA LYS A 234 5.47 17.37 8.37
C LYS A 234 5.58 15.90 7.93
N GLN A 235 6.81 15.43 7.64
CA GLN A 235 7.05 14.05 7.23
C GLN A 235 6.71 13.06 8.34
N ILE A 236 7.15 13.31 9.59
CA ILE A 236 6.86 12.43 10.73
C ILE A 236 5.35 12.39 11.01
N LEU A 237 4.70 13.56 11.10
CA LEU A 237 3.26 13.61 11.34
C LEU A 237 2.47 12.95 10.21
N SER A 238 2.80 13.26 8.96
CA SER A 238 2.16 12.63 7.81
C SER A 238 2.36 11.12 7.81
N GLY A 239 3.57 10.63 8.10
CA GLY A 239 3.87 9.20 8.23
C GLY A 239 3.01 8.51 9.29
N ALA A 240 2.83 9.14 10.46
CA ALA A 240 1.98 8.61 11.52
C ALA A 240 0.52 8.49 11.06
N PHE A 241 -0.05 9.54 10.48
CA PHE A 241 -1.43 9.52 10.03
C PHE A 241 -1.65 8.64 8.78
N ILE A 242 -0.70 8.61 7.85
CA ILE A 242 -0.71 7.68 6.70
C ILE A 242 -0.78 6.24 7.21
N THR A 243 0.03 5.87 8.20
CA THR A 243 -0.01 4.52 8.78
C THR A 243 -1.33 4.23 9.46
N ILE A 244 -1.85 5.17 10.26
CA ILE A 244 -3.15 5.00 10.92
C ILE A 244 -4.23 4.68 9.88
N VAL A 245 -4.29 5.41 8.77
CA VAL A 245 -5.36 5.23 7.78
C VAL A 245 -5.11 4.09 6.82
N MET A 246 -3.91 4.00 6.23
CA MET A 246 -3.58 2.99 5.20
C MET A 246 -3.23 1.62 5.78
N THR A 247 -3.15 1.50 7.11
CA THR A 247 -3.01 0.22 7.82
C THR A 247 -4.14 0.01 8.80
N GLY A 248 -4.38 0.96 9.71
CA GLY A 248 -5.34 0.80 10.80
C GLY A 248 -6.79 0.93 10.39
N LEU A 249 -7.10 1.76 9.39
CA LEU A 249 -8.45 1.95 8.84
C LEU A 249 -8.61 1.31 7.45
N ASP A 250 -7.70 0.42 7.10
CA ASP A 250 -7.67 -0.32 5.85
C ASP A 250 -8.02 -1.79 6.08
N GLN A 251 -9.08 -2.27 5.41
CA GLN A 251 -9.58 -3.63 5.59
C GLN A 251 -8.56 -4.68 5.16
N ASP A 252 -7.76 -4.48 4.10
CA ASP A 252 -6.75 -5.45 3.66
C ASP A 252 -5.71 -5.69 4.77
N MET A 253 -5.17 -4.61 5.32
CA MET A 253 -4.15 -4.69 6.35
C MET A 253 -4.71 -5.20 7.67
N MET A 254 -5.91 -4.75 8.07
CA MET A 254 -6.55 -5.21 9.30
C MET A 254 -7.07 -6.63 9.20
N GLN A 255 -7.54 -7.07 8.05
CA GLN A 255 -7.96 -8.46 7.83
C GLN A 255 -6.78 -9.42 8.05
N LYS A 256 -5.57 -9.10 7.58
CA LYS A 256 -4.34 -9.87 7.87
C LYS A 256 -4.05 -9.90 9.37
N ASN A 257 -4.08 -8.75 10.04
CA ASN A 257 -3.88 -8.65 11.49
C ASN A 257 -4.89 -9.51 12.28
N MET A 258 -6.17 -9.48 11.88
CA MET A 258 -7.24 -10.22 12.54
C MET A 258 -7.22 -11.72 12.25
N THR A 259 -6.32 -12.23 11.38
CA THR A 259 -6.06 -13.68 11.26
C THR A 259 -5.27 -14.24 12.45
N CYS A 260 -4.62 -13.41 13.27
CA CYS A 260 -3.90 -13.81 14.46
C CYS A 260 -4.86 -14.39 15.54
N LYS A 261 -4.36 -15.32 16.35
CA LYS A 261 -5.17 -16.06 17.35
C LYS A 261 -5.73 -15.16 18.46
N SER A 262 -5.00 -14.12 18.82
CA SER A 262 -5.33 -13.26 19.95
C SER A 262 -4.95 -11.81 19.70
N LEU A 263 -5.56 -10.90 20.46
CA LEU A 263 -5.18 -9.47 20.44
C LEU A 263 -3.69 -9.29 20.72
N ARG A 264 -3.13 -10.01 21.69
CA ARG A 264 -1.70 -9.92 22.03
C ARG A 264 -0.81 -10.33 20.86
N ASP A 265 -1.19 -11.37 20.12
CA ASP A 265 -0.46 -11.81 18.93
C ASP A 265 -0.56 -10.76 17.79
N ALA A 266 -1.73 -10.16 17.59
CA ALA A 266 -1.91 -9.10 16.63
C ALA A 266 -1.10 -7.84 16.99
N GLN A 267 -1.04 -7.48 18.27
CA GLN A 267 -0.20 -6.38 18.76
C GLN A 267 1.30 -6.67 18.56
N LYS A 268 1.75 -7.90 18.90
CA LYS A 268 3.14 -8.31 18.62
C LYS A 268 3.47 -8.23 17.13
N ASN A 269 2.55 -8.73 16.28
CA ASN A 269 2.68 -8.64 14.83
C ASN A 269 2.92 -7.19 14.38
N VAL A 270 2.03 -6.28 14.73
CA VAL A 270 2.07 -4.87 14.29
C VAL A 270 3.34 -4.17 14.78
N MET A 271 3.71 -4.36 16.06
CA MET A 271 4.92 -3.72 16.62
C MET A 271 6.20 -4.30 16.00
N THR A 272 6.27 -5.61 15.78
CA THR A 272 7.42 -6.24 15.11
C THR A 272 7.54 -5.76 13.68
N SER A 273 6.43 -5.68 12.94
CA SER A 273 6.41 -5.13 11.57
C SER A 273 6.94 -3.70 11.54
N SER A 274 6.55 -2.84 12.50
CA SER A 274 7.00 -1.43 12.54
C SER A 274 8.51 -1.30 12.71
N ILE A 275 9.12 -2.15 13.54
CA ILE A 275 10.57 -2.18 13.75
C ILE A 275 11.28 -2.68 12.47
N LEU A 276 10.79 -3.77 11.89
CA LEU A 276 11.36 -4.33 10.66
C LEU A 276 11.28 -3.33 9.49
N PHE A 277 10.24 -2.50 9.43
CA PHE A 277 10.11 -1.44 8.42
C PHE A 277 11.27 -0.46 8.41
N ILE A 278 11.82 -0.12 9.59
CA ILE A 278 12.99 0.77 9.68
C ILE A 278 14.16 0.17 8.92
N PHE A 279 14.50 -1.08 9.23
CA PHE A 279 15.64 -1.77 8.60
C PHE A 279 15.44 -1.94 7.09
N VAL A 280 14.23 -2.28 6.68
CA VAL A 280 13.92 -2.46 5.26
C VAL A 280 14.03 -1.13 4.50
N ASN A 281 13.56 -0.03 5.06
CA ASN A 281 13.71 1.27 4.41
C ASN A 281 15.17 1.75 4.36
N ILE A 282 15.98 1.42 5.36
CA ILE A 282 17.44 1.66 5.29
C ILE A 282 18.06 0.90 4.10
N ILE A 283 17.67 -0.35 3.88
CA ILE A 283 18.14 -1.13 2.71
C ILE A 283 17.75 -0.42 1.39
N PHE A 284 16.51 0.08 1.28
CA PHE A 284 16.06 0.79 0.08
C PHE A 284 16.76 2.14 -0.13
N LEU A 285 17.05 2.88 0.93
CA LEU A 285 17.84 4.12 0.84
C LEU A 285 19.28 3.84 0.44
N CYS A 286 19.90 2.79 1.00
CA CYS A 286 21.24 2.32 0.58
C CYS A 286 21.23 1.86 -0.88
N LEU A 287 20.18 1.17 -1.33
CA LEU A 287 20.00 0.82 -2.74
C LEU A 287 19.98 2.07 -3.61
N GLY A 288 19.20 3.10 -3.25
CA GLY A 288 19.13 4.37 -3.97
C GLY A 288 20.52 5.05 -4.06
N ALA A 289 21.23 5.13 -2.95
CA ALA A 289 22.59 5.68 -2.93
C ALA A 289 23.54 4.89 -3.85
N SER A 290 23.45 3.54 -3.84
CA SER A 290 24.29 2.69 -4.69
C SER A 290 23.99 2.87 -6.18
N LEU A 291 22.72 3.03 -6.55
CA LEU A 291 22.30 3.26 -7.94
C LEU A 291 22.82 4.60 -8.47
N ILE A 292 22.73 5.66 -7.67
CA ILE A 292 23.22 6.99 -8.05
C ILE A 292 24.74 6.99 -8.16
N TYR A 293 25.42 6.41 -7.18
CA TYR A 293 26.86 6.29 -7.16
C TYR A 293 27.37 5.48 -8.36
N TYR A 294 26.70 4.37 -8.70
CA TYR A 294 26.98 3.59 -9.90
C TYR A 294 26.86 4.44 -11.18
N ALA A 295 25.73 5.15 -11.34
CA ALA A 295 25.51 5.98 -12.53
C ALA A 295 26.62 7.03 -12.72
N GLN A 296 27.04 7.68 -11.63
CA GLN A 296 28.11 8.70 -11.66
C GLN A 296 29.48 8.13 -12.00
N HIS A 297 29.85 6.96 -11.47
CA HIS A 297 31.16 6.36 -11.68
C HIS A 297 31.32 5.67 -13.03
N THR A 298 30.21 5.16 -13.59
CA THR A 298 30.23 4.47 -14.90
C THR A 298 29.85 5.38 -16.07
N GLY A 299 29.42 6.62 -15.79
CA GLY A 299 28.86 7.53 -16.81
C GLY A 299 27.50 7.09 -17.33
N PHE A 300 26.79 6.22 -16.59
CA PHE A 300 25.47 5.77 -16.99
C PHE A 300 24.46 6.92 -17.02
N GLN A 301 23.84 7.14 -18.17
CA GLN A 301 22.86 8.20 -18.35
C GLN A 301 21.54 7.83 -17.65
N LEU A 302 21.16 8.62 -16.63
CA LEU A 302 19.90 8.42 -15.94
C LEU A 302 18.71 8.66 -16.89
N PRO A 303 17.66 7.83 -16.81
CA PRO A 303 16.51 7.96 -17.68
C PRO A 303 15.78 9.29 -17.44
N ALA A 304 15.61 10.07 -18.49
CA ALA A 304 14.91 11.35 -18.47
C ALA A 304 13.67 11.31 -19.36
N ASN A 305 12.73 12.23 -19.12
CA ASN A 305 11.60 12.48 -20.01
C ASN A 305 12.00 13.39 -21.18
N ASP A 306 11.05 13.67 -22.08
CA ASP A 306 11.27 14.52 -23.26
C ASP A 306 11.70 15.97 -22.91
N SER A 307 11.47 16.40 -21.68
CA SER A 307 11.90 17.72 -21.15
C SER A 307 13.27 17.67 -20.47
N GLY A 308 13.98 16.54 -20.51
CA GLY A 308 15.30 16.37 -19.87
C GLY A 308 15.26 16.15 -18.35
N VAL A 309 14.08 16.03 -17.74
CA VAL A 309 13.93 15.79 -16.29
C VAL A 309 14.06 14.28 -16.01
N VAL A 310 14.94 13.94 -15.07
CA VAL A 310 15.15 12.55 -14.65
C VAL A 310 13.86 11.95 -14.06
N VAL A 311 13.51 10.76 -14.55
CA VAL A 311 12.33 10.02 -14.09
C VAL A 311 12.76 9.02 -13.02
N ASN A 312 12.58 9.40 -11.76
CA ASN A 312 13.05 8.64 -10.59
C ASN A 312 12.63 7.17 -10.60
N ASP A 313 11.37 6.87 -10.96
CA ASP A 313 10.82 5.50 -10.97
C ASP A 313 11.47 4.60 -12.04
N LYS A 314 12.19 5.18 -13.00
CA LYS A 314 12.91 4.44 -14.04
C LYS A 314 14.39 4.21 -13.71
N ILE A 315 14.96 4.84 -12.67
CA ILE A 315 16.39 4.73 -12.33
C ILE A 315 16.75 3.28 -12.02
N PHE A 316 16.06 2.67 -11.06
CA PHE A 316 16.36 1.29 -10.67
C PHE A 316 16.14 0.28 -11.81
N PRO A 317 14.99 0.24 -12.51
CA PRO A 317 14.83 -0.64 -13.66
C PRO A 317 15.91 -0.47 -14.71
N ALA A 318 16.21 0.77 -15.12
CA ALA A 318 17.18 1.03 -16.17
C ALA A 318 18.58 0.49 -15.82
N ILE A 319 19.05 0.73 -14.59
CA ILE A 319 20.34 0.21 -14.12
C ILE A 319 20.27 -1.32 -14.00
N ALA A 320 19.23 -1.89 -13.41
CA ALA A 320 19.10 -3.34 -13.22
C ALA A 320 19.11 -4.12 -14.54
N PHE A 321 18.48 -3.57 -15.59
CA PHE A 321 18.46 -4.20 -16.92
C PHE A 321 19.76 -4.00 -17.71
N SER A 322 20.52 -2.93 -17.47
CA SER A 322 21.77 -2.66 -18.15
C SER A 322 22.97 -3.30 -17.47
N PHE A 323 22.92 -3.52 -16.17
CA PHE A 323 24.05 -3.98 -15.36
C PHE A 323 24.49 -5.42 -15.71
N SER A 324 23.59 -6.39 -15.57
CA SER A 324 23.86 -7.79 -15.95
C SER A 324 22.57 -8.58 -16.15
N LYS A 325 22.68 -9.74 -16.82
CA LYS A 325 21.55 -10.68 -16.94
C LYS A 325 21.06 -11.15 -15.57
N PHE A 326 21.97 -11.34 -14.63
CA PHE A 326 21.64 -11.80 -13.28
C PHE A 326 20.83 -10.75 -12.52
N THR A 327 21.29 -9.50 -12.50
CA THR A 327 20.58 -8.40 -11.82
C THR A 327 19.21 -8.12 -12.46
N SER A 328 19.10 -8.25 -13.79
CA SER A 328 17.80 -8.14 -14.49
C SER A 328 16.80 -9.19 -13.99
N ILE A 329 17.22 -10.44 -13.83
CA ILE A 329 16.38 -11.54 -13.33
C ILE A 329 15.97 -11.27 -11.87
N VAL A 330 16.95 -10.94 -11.03
CA VAL A 330 16.73 -10.65 -9.61
C VAL A 330 15.75 -9.48 -9.44
N PHE A 331 15.94 -8.42 -10.22
CA PHE A 331 15.04 -7.26 -10.24
C PHE A 331 13.61 -7.66 -10.62
N VAL A 332 13.43 -8.43 -11.70
CA VAL A 332 12.10 -8.84 -12.16
C VAL A 332 11.39 -9.71 -11.12
N ILE A 333 12.09 -10.63 -10.46
CA ILE A 333 11.51 -11.45 -9.38
C ILE A 333 11.03 -10.54 -8.24
N GLY A 334 11.87 -9.60 -7.79
CA GLY A 334 11.51 -8.65 -6.73
C GLY A 334 10.32 -7.77 -7.11
N LEU A 335 10.29 -7.27 -8.35
CA LEU A 335 9.23 -6.45 -8.88
C LEU A 335 7.89 -7.20 -8.95
N VAL A 336 7.90 -8.41 -9.47
CA VAL A 336 6.70 -9.27 -9.56
C VAL A 336 6.20 -9.64 -8.17
N ALA A 337 7.11 -9.98 -7.25
CA ALA A 337 6.78 -10.27 -5.87
C ALA A 337 6.08 -9.08 -5.20
N ALA A 338 6.61 -7.87 -5.37
CA ALA A 338 6.03 -6.64 -4.85
C ALA A 338 4.66 -6.31 -5.46
N GLY A 339 4.47 -6.62 -6.75
CA GLY A 339 3.20 -6.43 -7.45
C GLY A 339 2.11 -7.38 -6.93
N TYR A 340 2.42 -8.64 -6.83
CA TYR A 340 1.47 -9.66 -6.35
C TYR A 340 1.01 -9.39 -4.92
N SER A 341 1.94 -9.13 -4.00
CA SER A 341 1.65 -8.85 -2.59
C SER A 341 0.74 -7.61 -2.39
N SER A 342 0.82 -6.63 -3.29
CA SER A 342 -0.05 -5.45 -3.22
C SER A 342 -1.46 -5.71 -3.76
N ALA A 343 -1.63 -6.61 -4.72
CA ALA A 343 -2.89 -6.80 -5.43
C ALA A 343 -3.75 -7.93 -4.87
N ASP A 344 -3.15 -9.02 -4.36
CA ASP A 344 -3.88 -10.18 -3.86
C ASP A 344 -4.67 -9.89 -2.58
N GLY A 345 -4.04 -9.20 -1.63
CA GLY A 345 -4.72 -8.69 -0.44
C GLY A 345 -5.84 -7.71 -0.79
N THR A 346 -5.58 -6.81 -1.76
CA THR A 346 -6.59 -5.85 -2.23
C THR A 346 -7.83 -6.54 -2.74
N LEU A 347 -7.73 -7.48 -3.69
CA LEU A 347 -8.89 -8.18 -4.25
C LEU A 347 -9.67 -8.95 -3.17
N THR A 348 -8.96 -9.55 -2.22
CA THR A 348 -9.58 -10.26 -1.10
C THR A 348 -10.33 -9.31 -0.18
N ALA A 349 -9.74 -8.17 0.18
CA ALA A 349 -10.33 -7.18 1.07
C ALA A 349 -11.52 -6.45 0.43
N LEU A 350 -11.44 -6.08 -0.86
CA LEU A 350 -12.57 -5.49 -1.60
C LEU A 350 -13.75 -6.45 -1.62
N THR A 351 -13.50 -7.74 -1.88
CA THR A 351 -14.54 -8.78 -1.85
C THR A 351 -15.15 -8.92 -0.46
N THR A 352 -14.32 -8.95 0.59
CA THR A 352 -14.77 -9.05 1.98
C THR A 352 -15.65 -7.87 2.36
N THR A 353 -15.17 -6.65 2.13
CA THR A 353 -15.90 -5.42 2.45
C THR A 353 -17.24 -5.35 1.73
N PHE A 354 -17.29 -5.71 0.44
CA PHE A 354 -18.52 -5.70 -0.30
C PHE A 354 -19.51 -6.75 0.21
N CYS A 355 -19.06 -7.97 0.47
CA CYS A 355 -19.92 -9.05 0.98
C CYS A 355 -20.49 -8.73 2.35
N TYR A 356 -19.72 -8.13 3.24
CA TYR A 356 -20.16 -7.83 4.62
C TYR A 356 -20.95 -6.53 4.72
N ASN A 357 -20.47 -5.42 4.15
CA ASN A 357 -21.04 -4.10 4.37
C ASN A 357 -22.13 -3.68 3.35
N PHE A 358 -22.23 -4.38 2.21
CA PHE A 358 -23.27 -4.10 1.21
C PHE A 358 -24.27 -5.25 1.02
N LEU A 359 -23.81 -6.51 1.14
CA LEU A 359 -24.64 -7.69 0.96
C LEU A 359 -25.11 -8.34 2.27
N ASP A 360 -24.57 -7.88 3.41
CA ASP A 360 -25.02 -8.29 4.75
C ASP A 360 -24.82 -9.78 5.06
N PHE A 361 -23.64 -10.33 4.73
CA PHE A 361 -23.38 -11.77 4.89
C PHE A 361 -23.43 -12.27 6.32
N ASP A 362 -23.25 -11.40 7.31
CA ASP A 362 -23.34 -11.72 8.75
C ASP A 362 -24.77 -11.71 9.28
N THR A 363 -25.64 -10.86 8.75
CA THR A 363 -27.02 -10.68 9.25
C THR A 363 -28.08 -11.44 8.46
N LYS A 364 -27.86 -11.68 7.16
CA LYS A 364 -28.79 -12.45 6.31
C LYS A 364 -28.69 -13.94 6.60
N LYS A 365 -29.63 -14.44 7.41
CA LYS A 365 -29.79 -15.85 7.74
C LYS A 365 -30.41 -16.69 6.62
N ASP A 366 -31.06 -16.05 5.65
CA ASP A 366 -31.77 -16.72 4.55
C ASP A 366 -30.84 -17.25 3.45
N LEU A 367 -29.57 -16.86 3.44
CA LEU A 367 -28.59 -17.31 2.45
C LEU A 367 -27.90 -18.58 2.92
N THR A 368 -27.99 -19.65 2.12
CA THR A 368 -27.20 -20.85 2.33
C THR A 368 -25.70 -20.58 2.13
N GLU A 369 -24.84 -21.39 2.75
CA GLU A 369 -23.38 -21.26 2.57
C GLU A 369 -22.96 -21.44 1.10
N GLU A 370 -23.69 -22.24 0.33
CA GLU A 370 -23.43 -22.39 -1.12
C GLU A 370 -23.77 -21.12 -1.89
N GLN A 371 -24.88 -20.46 -1.58
CA GLN A 371 -25.27 -19.18 -2.17
C GLN A 371 -24.28 -18.07 -1.83
N LYS A 372 -23.83 -18.00 -0.57
CA LYS A 372 -22.77 -17.08 -0.14
C LYS A 372 -21.48 -17.33 -0.93
N LEU A 373 -21.09 -18.60 -1.10
CA LEU A 373 -19.91 -18.98 -1.87
C LEU A 373 -20.02 -18.55 -3.34
N LYS A 374 -21.14 -18.81 -4.01
CA LYS A 374 -21.36 -18.39 -5.40
C LYS A 374 -21.32 -16.87 -5.54
N THR A 375 -21.98 -16.16 -4.63
CA THR A 375 -22.02 -14.69 -4.63
C THR A 375 -20.63 -14.12 -4.41
N ARG A 376 -19.88 -14.59 -3.41
CA ARG A 376 -18.49 -14.17 -3.14
C ARG A 376 -17.62 -14.33 -4.38
N LYS A 377 -17.71 -15.49 -5.07
CA LYS A 377 -16.92 -15.74 -6.29
C LYS A 377 -17.23 -14.75 -7.41
N ARG A 378 -18.51 -14.43 -7.63
CA ARG A 378 -18.94 -13.43 -8.63
C ARG A 378 -18.40 -12.03 -8.29
N ILE A 379 -18.48 -11.62 -7.02
CA ILE A 379 -17.97 -10.34 -6.55
C ILE A 379 -16.45 -10.27 -6.72
N HIS A 380 -15.73 -11.35 -6.40
CA HIS A 380 -14.28 -11.41 -6.53
C HIS A 380 -13.84 -11.24 -8.00
N ILE A 381 -14.53 -11.88 -8.95
CA ILE A 381 -14.31 -11.69 -10.39
C ILE A 381 -14.65 -10.26 -10.83
N ALA A 382 -15.77 -9.72 -10.38
CA ALA A 382 -16.18 -8.36 -10.72
C ALA A 382 -15.12 -7.33 -10.28
N PHE A 383 -14.60 -7.44 -9.04
CA PHE A 383 -13.52 -6.58 -8.58
C PHE A 383 -12.22 -6.78 -9.36
N ALA A 384 -11.89 -8.01 -9.77
CA ALA A 384 -10.71 -8.23 -10.61
C ALA A 384 -10.83 -7.53 -11.98
N ILE A 385 -12.02 -7.54 -12.58
CA ILE A 385 -12.29 -6.82 -13.84
C ILE A 385 -12.19 -5.31 -13.64
N VAL A 386 -12.84 -4.77 -12.61
CA VAL A 386 -12.80 -3.33 -12.31
C VAL A 386 -11.35 -2.90 -12.01
N TYR A 387 -10.62 -3.69 -11.25
CA TYR A 387 -9.21 -3.44 -10.93
C TYR A 387 -8.34 -3.38 -12.20
N LEU A 388 -8.53 -4.34 -13.12
CA LEU A 388 -7.86 -4.35 -14.43
C LEU A 388 -8.16 -3.09 -15.24
N LEU A 389 -9.43 -2.69 -15.32
CA LEU A 389 -9.84 -1.49 -16.06
C LEU A 389 -9.18 -0.22 -15.48
N VAL A 390 -9.10 -0.12 -14.15
CA VAL A 390 -8.43 1.00 -13.48
C VAL A 390 -6.93 1.00 -13.76
N ILE A 391 -6.26 -0.16 -13.75
CA ILE A 391 -4.83 -0.26 -14.14
C ILE A 391 -4.61 0.28 -15.57
N ILE A 392 -5.46 -0.11 -16.50
CA ILE A 392 -5.35 0.34 -17.91
C ILE A 392 -5.61 1.85 -18.01
N ALA A 393 -6.56 2.39 -17.23
CA ALA A 393 -6.90 3.80 -17.22
C ALA A 393 -5.78 4.70 -16.67
N PHE A 394 -4.84 4.16 -15.88
CA PHE A 394 -3.68 4.93 -15.38
C PHE A 394 -2.58 5.17 -16.43
N ARG A 395 -2.63 4.53 -17.61
CA ARG A 395 -1.60 4.65 -18.64
C ARG A 395 -1.23 6.08 -19.05
N PRO A 396 -2.16 7.06 -19.13
CA PRO A 396 -1.82 8.45 -19.49
C PRO A 396 -1.06 9.23 -18.41
N PHE A 397 -1.08 8.78 -17.14
CA PHE A 397 -0.56 9.53 -15.97
C PHE A 397 0.92 9.24 -15.64
N HIS A 398 1.76 9.06 -16.62
CA HIS A 398 3.07 8.42 -16.56
C HIS A 398 4.25 9.32 -16.10
N ASN A 399 4.07 10.64 -15.91
CA ASN A 399 5.17 11.60 -15.86
C ASN A 399 5.56 12.10 -14.46
N GLN A 400 5.10 11.49 -13.35
CA GLN A 400 5.37 11.93 -11.99
C GLN A 400 5.82 10.75 -11.10
N SER A 401 6.48 11.06 -9.94
CA SER A 401 6.75 10.06 -8.92
C SER A 401 5.46 9.38 -8.47
N LEU A 402 5.35 8.08 -8.69
CA LEU A 402 4.11 7.35 -8.40
C LEU A 402 3.88 7.15 -6.90
N ILE A 403 4.95 7.15 -6.07
CA ILE A 403 4.76 7.09 -4.61
C ILE A 403 4.09 8.36 -4.07
N ASP A 404 4.47 9.53 -4.61
CA ASP A 404 3.86 10.79 -4.20
C ASP A 404 2.37 10.83 -4.63
N LYS A 405 2.05 10.28 -5.80
CA LYS A 405 0.66 10.14 -6.27
C LYS A 405 -0.16 9.17 -5.41
N VAL A 406 0.41 8.06 -4.97
CA VAL A 406 -0.26 7.14 -4.03
C VAL A 406 -0.62 7.86 -2.73
N PHE A 407 0.30 8.64 -2.16
CA PHE A 407 0.04 9.38 -0.94
C PHE A 407 -0.93 10.57 -1.14
N GLU A 408 -0.88 11.24 -2.29
CA GLU A 408 -1.84 12.28 -2.65
C GLU A 408 -3.27 11.71 -2.75
N ILE A 409 -3.47 10.63 -3.49
CA ILE A 409 -4.77 9.94 -3.59
C ILE A 409 -5.24 9.48 -2.21
N ALA A 410 -4.35 8.90 -1.41
CA ALA A 410 -4.66 8.48 -0.05
C ALA A 410 -5.10 9.68 0.81
N GLY A 411 -4.44 10.83 0.69
CA GLY A 411 -4.79 12.05 1.41
C GLY A 411 -6.23 12.50 1.20
N TYR A 412 -6.72 12.40 -0.04
CA TYR A 412 -8.12 12.75 -0.36
C TYR A 412 -9.11 11.64 -0.03
N THR A 413 -8.76 10.39 -0.23
CA THR A 413 -9.72 9.29 -0.14
C THR A 413 -9.82 8.66 1.25
N TYR A 414 -8.74 8.66 2.05
CA TYR A 414 -8.76 8.16 3.44
C TYR A 414 -9.10 9.24 4.49
N GLY A 415 -9.07 10.53 4.13
CA GLY A 415 -9.41 11.60 5.06
C GLY A 415 -10.78 11.45 5.71
N PRO A 416 -11.86 11.17 4.96
CA PRO A 416 -13.18 10.92 5.53
C PRO A 416 -13.20 9.75 6.53
N LEU A 417 -12.47 8.67 6.26
CA LEU A 417 -12.32 7.55 7.18
C LEU A 417 -11.62 7.97 8.48
N LEU A 418 -10.55 8.77 8.37
CA LEU A 418 -9.86 9.32 9.54
C LEU A 418 -10.82 10.14 10.41
N GLY A 419 -11.62 11.02 9.81
CA GLY A 419 -12.60 11.84 10.51
C GLY A 419 -13.70 11.00 11.18
N LEU A 420 -14.27 10.02 10.47
CA LEU A 420 -15.31 9.12 11.00
C LEU A 420 -14.81 8.31 12.20
N TYR A 421 -13.65 7.67 12.07
CA TYR A 421 -13.07 6.87 13.15
C TYR A 421 -12.64 7.72 14.35
N SER A 422 -12.01 8.85 14.09
CA SER A 422 -11.63 9.78 15.17
C SER A 422 -12.85 10.28 15.92
N PHE A 423 -13.92 10.66 15.21
CA PHE A 423 -15.17 11.07 15.87
C PHE A 423 -15.77 9.91 16.69
N GLY A 424 -15.81 8.71 16.15
CA GLY A 424 -16.35 7.53 16.83
C GLY A 424 -15.59 7.15 18.11
N LEU A 425 -14.27 7.28 18.08
CA LEU A 425 -13.39 6.94 19.20
C LEU A 425 -13.41 7.97 20.30
N PHE A 426 -13.35 9.26 19.96
CA PHE A 426 -13.10 10.35 20.92
C PHE A 426 -14.37 11.08 21.36
N VAL A 427 -15.45 11.09 20.58
CA VAL A 427 -16.69 11.83 20.90
C VAL A 427 -17.81 10.86 21.29
N LYS A 428 -17.72 10.27 22.48
CA LYS A 428 -18.63 9.21 22.94
C LYS A 428 -20.06 9.70 23.22
N ASN A 429 -20.23 10.94 23.68
CA ASN A 429 -21.50 11.53 24.12
C ASN A 429 -22.32 12.18 23.00
N ARG A 430 -21.90 12.02 21.74
CA ARG A 430 -22.62 12.56 20.58
C ARG A 430 -22.72 11.52 19.48
N ARG A 431 -23.76 11.64 18.65
CA ARG A 431 -23.99 10.81 17.49
C ARG A 431 -24.30 11.71 16.29
N PRO A 432 -23.58 11.60 15.16
CA PRO A 432 -23.89 12.36 13.96
C PRO A 432 -25.23 11.92 13.39
N ILE A 433 -25.91 12.80 12.68
CA ILE A 433 -27.10 12.44 11.92
C ILE A 433 -26.68 11.57 10.73
N ASP A 434 -26.93 10.28 10.84
CA ASP A 434 -26.41 9.25 9.92
C ASP A 434 -26.69 9.56 8.43
N LYS A 435 -27.85 10.19 8.11
CA LYS A 435 -28.20 10.60 6.75
C LYS A 435 -27.26 11.65 6.14
N PHE A 436 -26.57 12.46 6.96
CA PHE A 436 -25.67 13.50 6.48
C PHE A 436 -24.25 13.01 6.29
N VAL A 437 -23.88 11.86 6.86
CA VAL A 437 -22.51 11.32 6.80
C VAL A 437 -22.00 11.13 5.37
N PRO A 438 -22.77 10.57 4.40
CA PRO A 438 -22.30 10.46 3.03
C PRO A 438 -21.98 11.80 2.38
N TYR A 439 -22.81 12.83 2.61
CA TYR A 439 -22.58 14.17 2.05
C TYR A 439 -21.34 14.84 2.64
N ILE A 440 -21.16 14.71 3.97
CA ILE A 440 -19.95 15.23 4.66
C ILE A 440 -18.70 14.56 4.12
N ALA A 441 -18.74 13.24 3.96
CA ALA A 441 -17.61 12.46 3.47
C ALA A 441 -17.24 12.78 2.01
N ILE A 442 -18.19 13.16 1.16
CA ILE A 442 -17.96 13.60 -0.21
C ILE A 442 -17.47 15.07 -0.25
N ALA A 443 -18.06 15.94 0.56
CA ALA A 443 -17.69 17.36 0.58
C ALA A 443 -16.29 17.60 1.12
N SER A 444 -15.83 16.82 2.10
CA SER A 444 -14.53 17.00 2.76
C SER A 444 -13.34 16.88 1.82
N PRO A 445 -13.18 15.85 0.98
CA PRO A 445 -12.07 15.80 0.01
C PRO A 445 -12.15 16.91 -1.03
N ILE A 446 -13.33 17.34 -1.44
CA ILE A 446 -13.50 18.45 -2.39
C ILE A 446 -13.01 19.76 -1.77
N LEU A 447 -13.41 20.06 -0.54
CA LEU A 447 -12.94 21.24 0.20
C LEU A 447 -11.41 21.19 0.42
N SER A 448 -10.89 20.01 0.75
CA SER A 448 -9.45 19.80 0.93
C SER A 448 -8.68 20.02 -0.37
N TYR A 449 -9.22 19.58 -1.50
CA TYR A 449 -8.62 19.81 -2.81
C TYR A 449 -8.58 21.31 -3.16
N ILE A 450 -9.68 22.02 -2.94
CA ILE A 450 -9.75 23.48 -3.16
C ILE A 450 -8.73 24.19 -2.26
N LEU A 451 -8.67 23.82 -0.96
CA LEU A 451 -7.71 24.40 -0.02
C LEU A 451 -6.27 24.15 -0.44
N ASN A 452 -5.96 22.93 -0.91
CA ASN A 452 -4.62 22.59 -1.40
C ASN A 452 -4.25 23.40 -2.64
N MET A 453 -5.19 23.57 -3.58
CA MET A 453 -4.97 24.32 -4.82
C MET A 453 -4.60 25.79 -4.56
N TYR A 454 -5.21 26.40 -3.54
CA TYR A 454 -4.97 27.79 -3.16
C TYR A 454 -4.01 27.95 -1.98
N SER A 455 -3.36 26.89 -1.51
CA SER A 455 -2.56 26.89 -0.26
C SER A 455 -1.44 27.90 -0.27
N VAL A 456 -0.72 28.04 -1.40
CA VAL A 456 0.41 28.96 -1.55
C VAL A 456 -0.05 30.42 -1.42
N GLN A 457 -1.22 30.77 -1.99
CA GLN A 457 -1.78 32.12 -1.91
C GLN A 457 -2.35 32.42 -0.51
N LEU A 458 -3.06 31.44 0.09
CA LEU A 458 -3.75 31.61 1.38
C LEU A 458 -2.78 31.63 2.56
N PHE A 459 -1.65 30.94 2.46
CA PHE A 459 -0.72 30.74 3.59
C PHE A 459 0.68 31.30 3.32
N ASN A 460 0.78 32.44 2.62
CA ASN A 460 2.04 33.16 2.40
C ASN A 460 3.19 32.27 1.89
N GLY A 461 2.95 31.48 0.86
CA GLY A 461 3.95 30.60 0.26
C GLY A 461 4.02 29.19 0.83
N TYR A 462 3.23 28.88 1.88
CA TYR A 462 3.19 27.53 2.44
C TYR A 462 2.53 26.55 1.46
N LYS A 463 3.27 25.52 1.08
CA LYS A 463 2.76 24.43 0.25
C LYS A 463 2.32 23.25 1.13
N ILE A 464 1.04 22.91 1.03
CA ILE A 464 0.50 21.72 1.69
C ILE A 464 1.13 20.47 1.02
N GLY A 465 1.59 19.54 1.85
CA GLY A 465 2.12 18.25 1.44
C GLY A 465 1.18 17.09 1.81
N PHE A 466 1.74 16.00 2.34
CA PHE A 466 0.94 14.82 2.72
C PHE A 466 0.06 15.06 3.96
N GLU A 467 0.26 16.16 4.70
CA GLU A 467 -0.62 16.61 5.77
C GLU A 467 -2.04 16.96 5.31
N ILE A 468 -2.28 17.03 4.01
CA ILE A 468 -3.64 17.15 3.43
C ILE A 468 -4.58 16.06 3.97
N LEU A 469 -4.06 14.88 4.28
CA LEU A 469 -4.79 13.80 4.92
C LEU A 469 -5.37 14.21 6.27
N ILE A 470 -4.57 14.88 7.10
CA ILE A 470 -4.96 15.36 8.44
C ILE A 470 -6.02 16.44 8.29
N ILE A 471 -5.79 17.39 7.39
CA ILE A 471 -6.72 18.50 7.10
C ILE A 471 -8.08 17.94 6.66
N ASN A 472 -8.10 17.00 5.72
CA ASN A 472 -9.31 16.35 5.24
C ASN A 472 -10.04 15.59 6.37
N GLY A 473 -9.29 14.86 7.20
CA GLY A 473 -9.84 14.21 8.39
C GLY A 473 -10.44 15.18 9.39
N LEU A 474 -9.80 16.34 9.65
CA LEU A 474 -10.31 17.38 10.52
C LEU A 474 -11.58 18.05 9.97
N ILE A 475 -11.63 18.35 8.66
CA ILE A 475 -12.85 18.88 8.03
C ILE A 475 -14.01 17.91 8.24
N THR A 476 -13.78 16.62 8.00
CA THR A 476 -14.81 15.58 8.24
C THR A 476 -15.21 15.53 9.71
N PHE A 477 -14.24 15.53 10.64
CA PHE A 477 -14.49 15.47 12.08
C PHE A 477 -15.33 16.67 12.57
N ILE A 478 -14.97 17.88 12.15
CA ILE A 478 -15.68 19.11 12.52
C ILE A 478 -17.11 19.11 11.95
N ALA A 479 -17.27 18.73 10.68
CA ALA A 479 -18.60 18.65 10.06
C ALA A 479 -19.50 17.62 10.76
N LEU A 480 -18.94 16.47 11.18
CA LEU A 480 -19.66 15.48 11.99
C LEU A 480 -20.01 16.04 13.37
N LEU A 481 -19.14 16.82 14.00
CA LEU A 481 -19.40 17.44 15.29
C LEU A 481 -20.56 18.43 15.20
N ILE A 482 -20.57 19.27 14.17
CA ILE A 482 -21.63 20.26 13.93
C ILE A 482 -22.99 19.55 13.65
N SER A 483 -22.98 18.49 12.84
CA SER A 483 -24.20 17.74 12.48
C SER A 483 -24.66 16.75 13.56
N SER A 484 -23.96 16.64 14.69
CA SER A 484 -24.24 15.63 15.72
C SER A 484 -25.21 16.11 16.81
N LYS A 485 -26.00 15.17 17.36
CA LYS A 485 -26.85 15.36 18.51
C LYS A 485 -26.24 14.74 19.78
N LYS A 486 -26.48 15.34 20.94
CA LYS A 486 -26.12 14.74 22.23
C LYS A 486 -26.91 13.46 22.44
N VAL A 487 -26.26 12.42 22.91
CA VAL A 487 -26.87 11.15 23.31
C VAL A 487 -26.63 10.98 24.81
N LYS A 488 -27.66 10.66 25.57
CA LYS A 488 -27.48 10.24 26.97
C LYS A 488 -26.72 8.90 26.94
N ILE A 489 -25.60 8.85 27.64
CA ILE A 489 -24.79 7.63 27.83
C ILE A 489 -25.47 6.78 28.88
#